data_731efec7292b39bbabd26fbe54077986
#
_entry.id   731efec7292b39bbabd26fbe54077986
#
_cell.length_a   1.000
_cell.length_b   1.000
_cell.length_c   1.000
_cell.angle_alpha   90.00
_cell.angle_beta   90.00
_cell.angle_gamma   90.00
#
_symmetry.space_group_name_H-M   'P 1'
#
loop_
_entity.id
_entity.type
_entity.pdbx_description
1 polymer ?
#
loop_
_entity_poly.entity_id
_entity_poly.type
_entity_poly.pdbx_seq_one_letter_code
_entity_poly.pdbx_strand_id
1 'polypeptide(L)'
;IDMKKYWIGAAALLLAAGLTLSGCGNDSGRETGKIHAVTHANWKPFEYMKDGKITGFDAVFLEEAAKRAGLSAELGDAGWEALFEQIRSHQADLAISGITITKEREASYLFSKPYFISRQAILTRPDKDIRSAEDLKRSDIEAIAVQNGSTGQEALEKLLGKNAPVIKKTPMSIQMLIGGQADAIVGDETSLKSIQAQYPD
;
A
#
# COMPACT_ATOMS: atom_id res chain seq x y z
N ILE A 1 -57.92 50.35 25.08
CA ILE A 1 -58.93 49.81 25.93
C ILE A 1 -58.52 48.46 26.42
N ASP A 2 -57.90 48.46 27.54
CA ASP A 2 -58.19 47.96 28.88
C ASP A 2 -57.88 46.47 29.06
N MET A 3 -56.78 46.23 29.74
CA MET A 3 -56.58 46.02 31.19
C MET A 3 -57.40 44.90 31.83
N LYS A 4 -56.76 43.97 32.43
CA LYS A 4 -56.75 43.47 33.83
C LYS A 4 -56.34 42.03 33.88
N LYS A 5 -55.15 41.74 34.48
CA LYS A 5 -54.89 41.40 35.89
C LYS A 5 -55.57 40.13 36.39
N TYR A 6 -54.74 39.19 36.87
CA TYR A 6 -54.58 38.61 38.22
C TYR A 6 -53.71 37.37 38.13
N TRP A 7 -52.57 37.31 38.70
CA TRP A 7 -52.05 37.08 40.03
C TRP A 7 -52.28 35.67 40.60
N ILE A 8 -51.14 35.14 41.08
CA ILE A 8 -50.78 34.29 42.20
C ILE A 8 -50.59 32.80 41.92
N GLY A 9 -49.38 32.37 42.29
CA GLY A 9 -49.08 31.02 42.73
C GLY A 9 -47.63 30.60 42.55
N ALA A 10 -46.81 30.91 43.58
CA ALA A 10 -45.44 30.48 43.70
C ALA A 10 -45.35 28.97 43.93
N ALA A 11 -44.42 28.32 43.26
CA ALA A 11 -43.68 27.17 43.80
C ALA A 11 -42.34 27.02 43.07
N ALA A 12 -41.30 27.36 43.77
CA ALA A 12 -39.91 27.09 43.35
C ALA A 12 -39.65 25.59 43.40
N LEU A 13 -39.18 25.04 42.28
CA LEU A 13 -38.49 23.75 42.24
C LEU A 13 -37.28 23.92 41.37
N LEU A 14 -36.13 24.13 42.04
CA LEU A 14 -34.81 24.03 41.49
C LEU A 14 -34.57 22.57 41.05
N LEU A 15 -34.63 22.30 39.76
CA LEU A 15 -34.06 21.11 39.16
C LEU A 15 -32.80 21.55 38.38
N ALA A 16 -31.68 21.36 39.05
CA ALA A 16 -30.36 21.42 38.41
C ALA A 16 -30.27 20.27 37.38
N ALA A 17 -30.67 20.56 36.14
CA ALA A 17 -30.35 19.70 35.01
C ALA A 17 -28.87 19.92 34.66
N GLY A 18 -28.02 19.03 35.15
CA GLY A 18 -26.66 18.91 34.69
C GLY A 18 -26.65 18.61 33.18
N LEU A 19 -26.33 19.61 32.37
CA LEU A 19 -25.94 19.41 30.99
C LEU A 19 -24.58 18.72 30.98
N THR A 20 -24.59 17.39 30.98
CA THR A 20 -23.45 16.63 30.49
C THR A 20 -23.39 16.90 28.99
N LEU A 21 -22.51 17.80 28.60
CA LEU A 21 -21.99 17.87 27.24
C LEU A 21 -21.24 16.56 26.97
N SER A 22 -21.98 15.54 26.59
CA SER A 22 -21.37 14.39 25.88
C SER A 22 -20.94 14.93 24.55
N GLY A 23 -19.67 15.34 24.49
CA GLY A 23 -18.96 15.55 23.25
C GLY A 23 -19.01 14.23 22.50
N CYS A 24 -19.87 14.12 21.49
CA CYS A 24 -19.71 13.13 20.45
C CYS A 24 -18.43 13.44 19.68
N GLY A 25 -17.28 13.12 20.27
CA GLY A 25 -16.10 12.80 19.53
C GLY A 25 -16.46 11.54 18.74
N ASN A 26 -16.47 11.65 17.43
CA ASN A 26 -16.55 10.50 16.54
C ASN A 26 -15.19 9.79 16.63
N ASP A 27 -14.94 9.20 17.78
CA ASP A 27 -13.83 8.28 17.99
C ASP A 27 -14.27 6.99 17.30
N SER A 28 -13.88 6.87 16.03
CA SER A 28 -13.97 5.61 15.31
C SER A 28 -13.32 4.58 16.23
N GLY A 29 -14.11 3.63 16.77
CA GLY A 29 -13.76 2.72 17.86
C GLY A 29 -12.53 1.86 17.59
N ARG A 30 -11.36 2.50 17.48
CA ARG A 30 -10.07 1.85 17.36
C ARG A 30 -9.69 1.32 18.74
N GLU A 31 -9.43 0.05 18.78
CA GLU A 31 -8.91 -0.64 19.96
C GLU A 31 -7.56 -0.02 20.36
N THR A 32 -7.48 0.54 21.56
CA THR A 32 -6.21 1.08 22.06
C THR A 32 -5.15 -0.01 22.14
N GLY A 33 -3.99 0.24 21.53
CA GLY A 33 -2.89 -0.72 21.51
C GLY A 33 -2.86 -1.66 20.29
N LYS A 34 -3.74 -1.44 19.31
CA LYS A 34 -3.78 -2.20 18.06
C LYS A 34 -3.46 -1.31 16.86
N ILE A 35 -2.56 -1.75 16.01
CA ILE A 35 -2.20 -1.12 14.73
C ILE A 35 -2.99 -1.79 13.61
N HIS A 36 -3.73 -1.02 12.85
CA HIS A 36 -4.36 -1.46 11.61
C HIS A 36 -3.41 -1.17 10.45
N ALA A 37 -2.76 -2.22 9.95
CA ALA A 37 -1.80 -2.14 8.85
C ALA A 37 -2.39 -2.70 7.56
N VAL A 38 -1.91 -2.20 6.43
CA VAL A 38 -2.28 -2.69 5.10
C VAL A 38 -1.06 -3.05 4.28
N THR A 39 -1.23 -4.04 3.43
CA THR A 39 -0.22 -4.52 2.48
C THR A 39 -0.86 -4.89 1.15
N HIS A 40 -0.06 -5.08 0.11
CA HIS A 40 -0.50 -5.70 -1.14
C HIS A 40 0.03 -7.13 -1.20
N ALA A 41 -0.75 -8.09 -0.69
CA ALA A 41 -0.33 -9.47 -0.44
C ALA A 41 -0.15 -10.33 -1.71
N ASN A 42 0.62 -9.80 -2.67
CA ASN A 42 0.96 -10.44 -3.94
C ASN A 42 2.44 -10.31 -4.30
N TRP A 43 3.33 -10.12 -3.31
CA TRP A 43 4.72 -9.75 -3.52
C TRP A 43 5.71 -10.66 -2.79
N LYS A 44 5.82 -11.93 -3.22
CA LYS A 44 6.81 -12.85 -2.64
C LYS A 44 8.24 -12.34 -2.82
N PRO A 45 9.09 -12.49 -1.80
CA PRO A 45 8.90 -13.16 -0.51
C PRO A 45 8.41 -12.23 0.61
N PHE A 46 8.09 -10.95 0.31
CA PHE A 46 7.78 -9.95 1.32
C PHE A 46 6.40 -10.12 1.92
N GLU A 47 5.35 -10.15 1.09
CA GLU A 47 3.97 -10.35 1.51
C GLU A 47 3.19 -11.14 0.47
N TYR A 48 2.52 -12.19 0.90
CA TYR A 48 1.71 -13.04 0.03
C TYR A 48 0.69 -13.87 0.81
N MET A 49 -0.35 -14.28 0.12
CA MET A 49 -1.35 -15.18 0.69
C MET A 49 -0.83 -16.61 0.73
N LYS A 50 -0.92 -17.26 1.91
CA LYS A 50 -0.70 -18.68 2.09
C LYS A 50 -1.74 -19.23 3.08
N ASP A 51 -2.46 -20.27 2.66
CA ASP A 51 -3.49 -20.93 3.49
C ASP A 51 -4.51 -19.94 4.08
N GLY A 52 -4.92 -18.93 3.28
CA GLY A 52 -5.87 -17.90 3.68
C GLY A 52 -5.33 -16.83 4.62
N LYS A 53 -4.01 -16.78 4.86
CA LYS A 53 -3.34 -15.80 5.71
C LYS A 53 -2.28 -15.04 4.95
N ILE A 54 -2.12 -13.76 5.28
CA ILE A 54 -1.00 -12.95 4.80
C ILE A 54 0.26 -13.40 5.55
N THR A 55 1.30 -13.72 4.81
CA THR A 55 2.59 -14.15 5.33
C THR A 55 3.73 -13.55 4.51
N GLY A 56 4.96 -13.78 4.93
CA GLY A 56 6.16 -13.26 4.30
C GLY A 56 6.98 -12.40 5.25
N PHE A 57 8.05 -11.83 4.72
CA PHE A 57 9.00 -11.04 5.50
C PHE A 57 8.31 -9.84 6.19
N ASP A 58 7.52 -9.08 5.42
CA ASP A 58 6.86 -7.86 5.92
C ASP A 58 5.82 -8.17 7.01
N ALA A 59 5.06 -9.27 6.86
CA ALA A 59 4.09 -9.70 7.85
C ALA A 59 4.76 -10.05 9.18
N VAL A 60 5.84 -10.85 9.12
CA VAL A 60 6.61 -11.26 10.33
C VAL A 60 7.33 -10.06 10.95
N PHE A 61 7.89 -9.19 10.12
CA PHE A 61 8.57 -7.97 10.59
C PHE A 61 7.60 -7.05 11.33
N LEU A 62 6.40 -6.82 10.77
CA LEU A 62 5.37 -6.01 11.42
C LEU A 62 4.94 -6.58 12.77
N GLU A 63 4.67 -7.88 12.83
CA GLU A 63 4.26 -8.56 14.07
C GLU A 63 5.31 -8.39 15.17
N GLU A 64 6.57 -8.65 14.84
CA GLU A 64 7.67 -8.52 15.80
C GLU A 64 7.92 -7.06 16.22
N ALA A 65 7.82 -6.11 15.29
CA ALA A 65 7.97 -4.69 15.59
C ALA A 65 6.84 -4.19 16.52
N ALA A 66 5.59 -4.54 16.23
CA ALA A 66 4.45 -4.21 17.08
C ALA A 66 4.62 -4.79 18.48
N LYS A 67 4.95 -6.08 18.59
CA LYS A 67 5.21 -6.76 19.87
C LYS A 67 6.27 -6.05 20.70
N ARG A 68 7.39 -5.65 20.10
CA ARG A 68 8.46 -4.91 20.79
C ARG A 68 8.02 -3.53 21.26
N ALA A 69 7.06 -2.92 20.55
CA ALA A 69 6.46 -1.66 20.95
C ALA A 69 5.34 -1.81 22.01
N GLY A 70 5.03 -3.02 22.46
CA GLY A 70 3.93 -3.30 23.40
C GLY A 70 2.55 -3.17 22.74
N LEU A 71 2.50 -3.32 21.41
CA LEU A 71 1.29 -3.20 20.58
C LEU A 71 0.95 -4.55 19.94
N SER A 72 -0.25 -4.65 19.39
CA SER A 72 -0.63 -5.70 18.44
C SER A 72 -0.79 -5.10 17.05
N ALA A 73 -0.70 -5.92 16.01
CA ALA A 73 -0.95 -5.48 14.64
C ALA A 73 -1.96 -6.41 13.95
N GLU A 74 -2.86 -5.81 13.20
CA GLU A 74 -3.72 -6.51 12.25
C GLU A 74 -3.31 -6.08 10.84
N LEU A 75 -3.00 -7.05 9.98
CA LEU A 75 -2.55 -6.81 8.62
C LEU A 75 -3.64 -7.20 7.63
N GLY A 76 -4.17 -6.21 6.91
CA GLY A 76 -5.16 -6.39 5.86
C GLY A 76 -4.53 -6.37 4.46
N ASP A 77 -5.16 -7.07 3.51
CA ASP A 77 -4.79 -7.00 2.09
C ASP A 77 -5.53 -5.87 1.39
N ALA A 78 -4.80 -5.14 0.55
CA ALA A 78 -5.35 -4.09 -0.31
C ALA A 78 -4.62 -4.08 -1.66
N GLY A 79 -5.27 -3.55 -2.70
CA GLY A 79 -4.57 -3.29 -3.96
C GLY A 79 -3.48 -2.24 -3.77
N TRP A 80 -2.44 -2.29 -4.61
CA TRP A 80 -1.27 -1.39 -4.51
C TRP A 80 -1.65 0.10 -4.40
N GLU A 81 -2.57 0.56 -5.21
CA GLU A 81 -3.02 1.96 -5.18
C GLU A 81 -3.93 2.24 -3.97
N ALA A 82 -4.74 1.25 -3.59
CA ALA A 82 -5.68 1.38 -2.49
C ALA A 82 -4.99 1.49 -1.13
N LEU A 83 -3.81 0.86 -0.93
CA LEU A 83 -3.09 0.98 0.33
C LEU A 83 -2.66 2.42 0.63
N PHE A 84 -2.24 3.19 -0.37
CA PHE A 84 -1.91 4.61 -0.20
C PHE A 84 -3.15 5.45 0.13
N GLU A 85 -4.30 5.11 -0.46
CA GLU A 85 -5.56 5.78 -0.17
C GLU A 85 -6.03 5.51 1.26
N GLN A 86 -5.90 4.27 1.75
CA GLN A 86 -6.26 3.92 3.12
C GLN A 86 -5.41 4.66 4.16
N ILE A 87 -4.12 4.93 3.86
CA ILE A 87 -3.28 5.78 4.73
C ILE A 87 -3.77 7.23 4.70
N ARG A 88 -4.05 7.80 3.53
CA ARG A 88 -4.50 9.19 3.41
C ARG A 88 -5.85 9.44 4.08
N SER A 89 -6.75 8.48 3.99
CA SER A 89 -8.09 8.54 4.58
C SER A 89 -8.14 8.09 6.04
N HIS A 90 -6.99 7.78 6.64
CA HIS A 90 -6.88 7.26 8.02
C HIS A 90 -7.68 5.97 8.27
N GLN A 91 -7.95 5.18 7.23
CA GLN A 91 -8.53 3.85 7.35
C GLN A 91 -7.50 2.82 7.84
N ALA A 92 -6.23 3.04 7.54
CA ALA A 92 -5.11 2.29 8.09
C ALA A 92 -4.12 3.24 8.77
N ASP A 93 -3.42 2.73 9.79
CA ASP A 93 -2.39 3.46 10.54
C ASP A 93 -1.03 3.35 9.87
N LEU A 94 -0.78 2.24 9.17
CA LEU A 94 0.51 1.90 8.60
C LEU A 94 0.33 1.08 7.32
N ALA A 95 1.16 1.33 6.32
CA ALA A 95 1.33 0.47 5.16
C ALA A 95 2.71 -0.18 5.18
N ILE A 96 2.76 -1.49 4.96
CA ILE A 96 4.01 -2.24 4.82
C ILE A 96 3.87 -3.17 3.61
N SER A 97 4.63 -2.95 2.57
CA SER A 97 4.54 -3.65 1.30
C SER A 97 5.78 -3.39 0.42
N GLY A 98 6.97 -3.51 1.00
CA GLY A 98 8.21 -3.20 0.30
C GLY A 98 8.24 -1.78 -0.30
N ILE A 99 7.54 -0.81 0.28
CA ILE A 99 7.35 0.52 -0.28
C ILE A 99 8.65 1.30 -0.27
N THR A 100 9.21 1.56 -1.44
CA THR A 100 10.44 2.33 -1.59
C THR A 100 10.25 3.77 -1.11
N ILE A 101 11.18 4.26 -0.29
CA ILE A 101 11.27 5.66 0.13
C ILE A 101 11.73 6.49 -1.07
N THR A 102 10.88 7.40 -1.56
CA THR A 102 11.23 8.37 -2.60
C THR A 102 10.89 9.79 -2.14
N LYS A 103 11.57 10.79 -2.68
CA LYS A 103 11.28 12.20 -2.35
C LYS A 103 9.83 12.58 -2.63
N GLU A 104 9.25 12.03 -3.68
CA GLU A 104 7.85 12.25 -4.04
C GLU A 104 6.92 11.68 -2.97
N ARG A 105 7.18 10.46 -2.52
CA ARG A 105 6.37 9.81 -1.46
C ARG A 105 6.57 10.45 -0.10
N GLU A 106 7.80 10.86 0.24
CA GLU A 106 8.08 11.59 1.48
C GLU A 106 7.36 12.94 1.58
N ALA A 107 6.99 13.54 0.46
CA ALA A 107 6.19 14.76 0.45
C ALA A 107 4.75 14.56 0.97
N SER A 108 4.25 13.33 0.97
CA SER A 108 2.86 13.00 1.33
C SER A 108 2.74 12.00 2.47
N TYR A 109 3.81 11.25 2.79
CA TYR A 109 3.79 10.16 3.76
C TYR A 109 5.02 10.21 4.68
N LEU A 110 4.83 9.81 5.93
CA LEU A 110 5.93 9.56 6.85
C LEU A 110 6.45 8.14 6.64
N PHE A 111 7.77 8.00 6.61
CA PHE A 111 8.45 6.72 6.48
C PHE A 111 9.20 6.34 7.75
N SER A 112 9.32 5.05 8.00
CA SER A 112 10.26 4.50 8.97
C SER A 112 11.70 4.62 8.44
N LYS A 113 12.67 4.20 9.24
CA LYS A 113 14.00 3.90 8.70
C LYS A 113 13.90 2.75 7.69
N PRO A 114 14.74 2.73 6.64
CA PRO A 114 14.76 1.61 5.72
C PRO A 114 15.06 0.30 6.45
N TYR A 115 14.25 -0.72 6.21
CA TYR A 115 14.46 -2.06 6.77
C TYR A 115 14.99 -3.05 5.72
N PHE A 116 14.94 -2.68 4.43
CA PHE A 116 15.46 -3.47 3.33
C PHE A 116 15.99 -2.56 2.21
N ILE A 117 16.94 -3.07 1.43
CA ILE A 117 17.47 -2.37 0.24
C ILE A 117 17.23 -3.29 -0.96
N SER A 118 16.45 -2.81 -1.94
CA SER A 118 16.19 -3.49 -3.20
C SER A 118 16.81 -2.76 -4.38
N ARG A 119 16.89 -3.46 -5.51
CA ARG A 119 17.26 -2.91 -6.81
C ARG A 119 16.16 -3.24 -7.81
N GLN A 120 16.05 -2.44 -8.85
CA GLN A 120 15.23 -2.79 -10.00
C GLN A 120 15.97 -3.82 -10.86
N ALA A 121 15.24 -4.80 -11.34
CA ALA A 121 15.73 -5.86 -12.20
C ALA A 121 14.79 -6.10 -13.37
N ILE A 122 15.26 -6.82 -14.36
CA ILE A 122 14.50 -7.22 -15.54
C ILE A 122 14.39 -8.75 -15.52
N LEU A 123 13.16 -9.26 -15.61
CA LEU A 123 12.89 -10.66 -15.89
C LEU A 123 12.40 -10.78 -17.33
N THR A 124 13.01 -11.68 -18.10
CA THR A 124 12.69 -11.87 -19.51
C THR A 124 12.70 -13.34 -19.86
N ARG A 125 12.09 -13.69 -21.00
CA ARG A 125 12.22 -15.03 -21.58
C ARG A 125 13.60 -15.19 -22.21
N PRO A 126 14.15 -16.42 -22.22
CA PRO A 126 15.47 -16.69 -22.82
C PRO A 126 15.57 -16.32 -24.32
N ASP A 127 14.46 -16.43 -25.07
CA ASP A 127 14.39 -16.14 -26.51
C ASP A 127 14.54 -14.66 -26.88
N LYS A 128 14.40 -13.76 -25.90
CA LYS A 128 14.51 -12.31 -26.12
C LYS A 128 15.93 -11.75 -26.00
N ASP A 129 16.87 -12.52 -25.46
CA ASP A 129 18.27 -12.14 -25.27
C ASP A 129 18.47 -10.72 -24.73
N ILE A 130 17.72 -10.37 -23.69
CA ILE A 130 17.82 -9.10 -22.96
C ILE A 130 18.84 -9.30 -21.83
N ARG A 131 19.97 -8.59 -21.88
CA ARG A 131 21.08 -8.71 -20.91
C ARG A 131 21.33 -7.43 -20.13
N SER A 132 20.77 -6.33 -20.59
CA SER A 132 20.95 -5.01 -19.97
C SER A 132 19.68 -4.17 -20.09
N ALA A 133 19.61 -3.08 -19.33
CA ALA A 133 18.53 -2.12 -19.45
C ALA A 133 18.48 -1.44 -20.83
N GLU A 134 19.64 -1.26 -21.49
CA GLU A 134 19.71 -0.67 -22.82
C GLU A 134 19.05 -1.54 -23.89
N ASP A 135 19.04 -2.86 -23.70
CA ASP A 135 18.38 -3.79 -24.65
C ASP A 135 16.86 -3.58 -24.71
N LEU A 136 16.26 -2.98 -23.66
CA LEU A 136 14.84 -2.61 -23.65
C LEU A 136 14.49 -1.51 -24.68
N LYS A 137 15.49 -0.85 -25.26
CA LYS A 137 15.31 0.16 -26.34
C LYS A 137 15.25 -0.45 -27.74
N ARG A 138 15.48 -1.74 -27.87
CA ARG A 138 15.49 -2.44 -29.16
C ARG A 138 14.08 -2.43 -29.77
N SER A 139 14.03 -2.38 -31.10
CA SER A 139 12.78 -2.30 -31.86
C SER A 139 11.96 -3.60 -31.85
N ASP A 140 12.55 -4.73 -31.47
CA ASP A 140 11.89 -6.03 -31.30
C ASP A 140 11.31 -6.25 -29.90
N ILE A 141 11.44 -5.27 -29.00
CA ILE A 141 10.79 -5.24 -27.70
C ILE A 141 9.48 -4.47 -27.83
N GLU A 142 8.36 -5.17 -27.74
CA GLU A 142 7.03 -4.63 -27.99
C GLU A 142 6.23 -4.34 -26.72
N ALA A 143 6.51 -5.08 -25.63
CA ALA A 143 5.79 -4.92 -24.37
C ALA A 143 6.69 -5.21 -23.16
N ILE A 144 6.76 -4.24 -22.24
CA ILE A 144 7.44 -4.37 -20.95
C ILE A 144 6.39 -4.16 -19.87
N ALA A 145 6.10 -5.21 -19.09
CA ALA A 145 5.15 -5.13 -17.99
C ALA A 145 5.80 -4.50 -16.76
N VAL A 146 5.07 -3.63 -16.09
CA VAL A 146 5.51 -2.97 -14.85
C VAL A 146 4.31 -2.62 -14.01
N GLN A 147 4.44 -2.68 -12.70
CA GLN A 147 3.37 -2.28 -11.79
C GLN A 147 3.16 -0.77 -11.87
N ASN A 148 1.90 -0.36 -12.04
CA ASN A 148 1.53 1.06 -12.06
C ASN A 148 1.92 1.75 -10.73
N GLY A 149 2.48 2.95 -10.80
CA GLY A 149 2.90 3.73 -9.62
C GLY A 149 4.11 3.16 -8.86
N SER A 150 4.84 2.19 -9.44
CA SER A 150 6.05 1.61 -8.84
C SER A 150 7.32 2.36 -9.25
N THR A 151 8.41 2.15 -8.49
CA THR A 151 9.74 2.64 -8.86
C THR A 151 10.31 1.96 -10.10
N GLY A 152 9.83 0.76 -10.44
CA GLY A 152 10.11 0.10 -11.72
C GLY A 152 9.54 0.88 -12.90
N GLN A 153 8.32 1.39 -12.77
CA GLN A 153 7.74 2.29 -13.78
C GLN A 153 8.57 3.56 -13.93
N GLU A 154 8.95 4.20 -12.83
CA GLU A 154 9.77 5.42 -12.86
C GLU A 154 11.12 5.17 -13.58
N ALA A 155 11.75 4.03 -13.32
CA ALA A 155 12.99 3.62 -13.98
C ALA A 155 12.80 3.43 -15.49
N LEU A 156 11.73 2.76 -15.91
CA LEU A 156 11.40 2.58 -17.33
C LEU A 156 11.08 3.90 -18.02
N GLU A 157 10.28 4.75 -17.40
CA GLU A 157 9.93 6.06 -17.95
C GLU A 157 11.14 6.98 -18.10
N LYS A 158 12.11 6.87 -17.20
CA LYS A 158 13.40 7.57 -17.32
C LYS A 158 14.26 7.03 -18.47
N LEU A 159 14.21 5.71 -18.69
CA LEU A 159 15.01 5.03 -19.74
C LEU A 159 14.41 5.24 -21.15
N LEU A 160 13.09 5.07 -21.27
CA LEU A 160 12.39 4.95 -22.55
C LEU A 160 11.53 6.16 -22.90
N GLY A 161 11.30 7.05 -21.94
CA GLY A 161 10.36 8.17 -22.04
C GLY A 161 9.01 7.89 -21.36
N LYS A 162 8.42 8.91 -20.75
CA LYS A 162 7.24 8.83 -19.90
C LYS A 162 6.01 8.16 -20.54
N ASN A 163 5.87 8.28 -21.84
CA ASN A 163 4.71 7.77 -22.57
C ASN A 163 5.13 6.74 -23.64
N ALA A 164 6.26 6.05 -23.43
CA ALA A 164 6.68 5.01 -24.36
C ALA A 164 5.61 3.90 -24.47
N PRO A 165 5.07 3.63 -25.67
CA PRO A 165 3.94 2.71 -25.86
C PRO A 165 4.27 1.26 -25.47
N VAL A 166 5.56 0.94 -25.43
CA VAL A 166 6.07 -0.38 -25.00
C VAL A 166 5.85 -0.63 -23.51
N ILE A 167 5.71 0.43 -22.69
CA ILE A 167 5.48 0.27 -21.24
C ILE A 167 4.01 -0.09 -20.99
N LYS A 168 3.77 -1.29 -20.45
CA LYS A 168 2.46 -1.80 -20.06
C LYS A 168 2.29 -1.72 -18.56
N LYS A 169 1.56 -0.70 -18.11
CA LYS A 169 1.23 -0.47 -16.69
C LYS A 169 0.10 -1.42 -16.31
N THR A 170 0.40 -2.41 -15.49
CA THR A 170 -0.52 -3.49 -15.14
C THR A 170 -0.16 -4.06 -13.77
N PRO A 171 -1.07 -4.76 -13.07
CA PRO A 171 -0.66 -5.63 -12.00
C PRO A 171 0.40 -6.60 -12.51
N MET A 172 1.55 -6.65 -11.84
CA MET A 172 2.68 -7.47 -12.30
C MET A 172 2.29 -8.94 -12.29
N SER A 173 2.40 -9.59 -13.45
CA SER A 173 2.05 -10.99 -13.61
C SER A 173 3.07 -11.71 -14.48
N ILE A 174 3.65 -12.78 -13.96
CA ILE A 174 4.51 -13.69 -14.71
C ILE A 174 3.76 -14.32 -15.90
N GLN A 175 2.45 -14.46 -15.80
CA GLN A 175 1.63 -15.03 -16.88
C GLN A 175 1.69 -14.19 -18.16
N MET A 176 1.91 -12.88 -18.06
CA MET A 176 2.10 -12.03 -19.23
C MET A 176 3.40 -12.38 -19.98
N LEU A 177 4.45 -12.72 -19.21
CA LEU A 177 5.75 -13.12 -19.79
C LEU A 177 5.64 -14.52 -20.42
N ILE A 178 5.09 -15.49 -19.70
CA ILE A 178 4.92 -16.88 -20.18
C ILE A 178 3.96 -16.91 -21.39
N GLY A 179 2.88 -16.15 -21.33
CA GLY A 179 1.87 -16.06 -22.41
C GLY A 179 2.30 -15.22 -23.62
N GLY A 180 3.53 -14.67 -23.62
CA GLY A 180 4.04 -13.85 -24.71
C GLY A 180 3.36 -12.48 -24.86
N GLN A 181 2.62 -12.04 -23.87
CA GLN A 181 1.98 -10.72 -23.83
C GLN A 181 2.94 -9.61 -23.40
N ALA A 182 4.06 -9.99 -22.78
CA ALA A 182 5.17 -9.11 -22.47
C ALA A 182 6.50 -9.80 -22.84
N ASP A 183 7.47 -9.00 -23.26
CA ASP A 183 8.83 -9.43 -23.56
C ASP A 183 9.70 -9.41 -22.30
N ALA A 184 9.39 -8.52 -21.39
CA ALA A 184 10.08 -8.37 -20.12
C ALA A 184 9.10 -7.89 -19.03
N ILE A 185 9.51 -8.13 -17.77
CA ILE A 185 8.91 -7.54 -16.56
C ILE A 185 10.00 -6.75 -15.85
N VAL A 186 9.69 -5.53 -15.40
CA VAL A 186 10.59 -4.73 -14.57
C VAL A 186 9.99 -4.60 -13.17
N GLY A 187 10.80 -4.89 -12.17
CA GLY A 187 10.40 -4.82 -10.76
C GLY A 187 11.56 -5.09 -9.82
N ASP A 188 11.24 -5.25 -8.54
CA ASP A 188 12.26 -5.49 -7.51
C ASP A 188 12.96 -6.83 -7.69
N GLU A 189 14.29 -6.80 -7.65
CA GLU A 189 15.16 -7.96 -7.86
C GLU A 189 14.77 -9.17 -7.02
N THR A 190 14.48 -8.95 -5.73
CA THR A 190 14.15 -10.04 -4.81
C THR A 190 12.84 -10.74 -5.20
N SER A 191 11.83 -9.96 -5.59
CA SER A 191 10.54 -10.51 -6.02
C SER A 191 10.66 -11.22 -7.38
N LEU A 192 11.38 -10.63 -8.32
CA LEU A 192 11.62 -11.26 -9.62
C LEU A 192 12.42 -12.56 -9.50
N LYS A 193 13.42 -12.61 -8.61
CA LYS A 193 14.13 -13.87 -8.30
C LYS A 193 13.23 -14.93 -7.68
N SER A 194 12.30 -14.52 -6.80
CA SER A 194 11.31 -15.44 -6.24
C SER A 194 10.37 -16.00 -7.30
N ILE A 195 10.00 -15.19 -8.28
CA ILE A 195 9.21 -15.62 -9.43
C ILE A 195 10.04 -16.59 -10.29
N GLN A 196 11.26 -16.21 -10.67
CA GLN A 196 12.16 -17.04 -11.48
C GLN A 196 12.37 -18.42 -10.85
N ALA A 197 12.52 -18.50 -9.52
CA ALA A 197 12.69 -19.78 -8.83
C ALA A 197 11.47 -20.72 -8.94
N GLN A 198 10.28 -20.17 -9.20
CA GLN A 198 9.06 -20.96 -9.41
C GLN A 198 8.85 -21.37 -10.89
N TYR A 199 9.53 -20.68 -11.79
CA TYR A 199 9.45 -20.87 -13.25
C TYR A 199 10.89 -20.89 -13.80
N PRO A 200 11.62 -22.01 -13.61
CA PRO A 200 13.04 -22.09 -13.96
C PRO A 200 13.35 -22.16 -15.46
N ASP A 201 12.34 -22.42 -16.31
CA ASP A 201 12.46 -22.65 -17.76
C ASP A 201 12.17 -21.40 -18.58
#